data_380b5668d084934f6e485a4c21400fc8
#
_entry.id   380b5668d084934f6e485a4c21400fc8
#
_cell.length_a   1.000
_cell.length_b   1.000
_cell.length_c   1.000
_cell.angle_alpha   90.00
_cell.angle_beta   90.00
_cell.angle_gamma   90.00
#
_symmetry.space_group_name_H-M   'P 1'
#
loop_
_entity.id
_entity.type
_entity.pdbx_description
1 polymer ?
#
loop_
_entity_poly.entity_id
_entity_poly.type
_entity_poly.pdbx_seq_one_letter_code
_entity_poly.pdbx_strand_id
1 'polypeptide(L)'
;MPLTIRFRVSPGFAAALLFLIAGSAGSAGFAQTPATAPAPLLDKSGHPPTLRTLAIGDAAPDFSLPGIDGRTYKLADFAGPDVLMVLFTSNHCPTSHGIERRLQTLRDDLKGRSFGLVAINPNHPEGLTLNELGYGEYSDSFEDMKPYAASLGWDFPYLYDGEKQLIARAYGCLATPHVFIFDKARRLRYAGRFDDSRFVEENSVKSPDARNAIFALLDGKPVPVELTKPHGCSTKWREKKERNVATEIGWTQIPVTLDRIDVAGVAALRANPTNKVRMINVWATWCAPCVEEFPALIAIKRQFDMRENDFELITISLDAPKDEAKAQAFLQKQGAGLTKRVQASVDKEGRKTSHYLFTGANQDDLGKALDAEWPGPIPHTILIAPGGKILWRHNGMIEHAAARSAVVSAIGNYYKQPPAAAAKKK
;
A
#
# COMPACT_ATOMS: atom_id res chain seq x y z
N MET A 1 -24.42 25.32 -26.73
CA MET A 1 -25.05 24.40 -27.71
C MET A 1 -24.76 22.99 -27.26
N PRO A 2 -25.72 22.24 -26.77
CA PRO A 2 -25.52 20.82 -26.39
C PRO A 2 -25.82 19.92 -27.59
N LEU A 3 -24.93 19.00 -27.87
CA LEU A 3 -25.08 17.97 -28.91
C LEU A 3 -25.82 16.79 -28.33
N THR A 4 -27.05 16.58 -28.80
CA THR A 4 -27.92 15.46 -28.41
C THR A 4 -27.75 14.34 -29.43
N ILE A 5 -27.19 13.22 -29.03
CA ILE A 5 -27.12 12.01 -29.87
C ILE A 5 -28.34 11.15 -29.57
N ARG A 6 -29.25 11.01 -30.57
CA ARG A 6 -30.41 10.10 -30.55
C ARG A 6 -30.03 8.75 -31.13
N PHE A 7 -30.17 7.67 -30.35
CA PHE A 7 -30.18 6.31 -30.87
C PHE A 7 -31.55 5.96 -31.44
N ARG A 8 -31.56 5.52 -32.70
CA ARG A 8 -32.73 4.95 -33.36
C ARG A 8 -32.74 3.44 -33.13
N VAL A 9 -33.82 2.93 -32.58
CA VAL A 9 -34.13 1.50 -32.51
C VAL A 9 -35.12 1.20 -33.64
N SER A 10 -34.81 0.22 -34.49
CA SER A 10 -35.74 -0.30 -35.53
C SER A 10 -36.31 -1.64 -35.05
N PRO A 11 -37.63 -1.87 -35.20
CA PRO A 11 -38.23 -3.17 -34.94
C PRO A 11 -38.35 -3.99 -36.23
N GLY A 12 -37.98 -5.25 -36.17
CA GLY A 12 -38.08 -6.21 -37.27
C GLY A 12 -38.65 -7.55 -36.82
N PHE A 13 -39.92 -7.71 -37.07
CA PHE A 13 -40.74 -8.87 -37.43
C PHE A 13 -40.41 -10.28 -36.91
N ALA A 14 -41.40 -10.80 -36.17
CA ALA A 14 -41.65 -12.21 -35.91
C ALA A 14 -42.33 -12.90 -37.11
N ALA A 15 -41.92 -14.13 -37.39
CA ALA A 15 -42.76 -15.10 -38.13
C ALA A 15 -42.46 -16.50 -37.59
N ALA A 16 -43.50 -17.07 -36.99
CA ALA A 16 -43.54 -18.46 -36.53
C ALA A 16 -43.84 -19.38 -37.71
N LEU A 17 -43.12 -20.52 -37.79
CA LEU A 17 -43.61 -21.67 -38.56
C LEU A 17 -43.42 -22.94 -37.72
N LEU A 18 -44.55 -23.52 -37.30
CA LEU A 18 -44.62 -24.84 -36.68
C LEU A 18 -44.44 -25.92 -37.78
N PHE A 19 -43.51 -26.83 -37.56
CA PHE A 19 -43.55 -28.17 -38.19
C PHE A 19 -43.45 -29.22 -37.07
N LEU A 20 -44.54 -29.97 -36.89
CA LEU A 20 -44.59 -31.20 -36.13
C LEU A 20 -44.00 -32.33 -37.01
N ILE A 21 -42.92 -32.93 -36.55
CA ILE A 21 -42.52 -34.28 -37.00
C ILE A 21 -42.27 -35.10 -35.73
N ALA A 22 -43.13 -36.09 -35.52
CA ALA A 22 -42.92 -37.12 -34.53
C ALA A 22 -41.89 -38.12 -35.05
N GLY A 23 -40.75 -38.19 -34.38
CA GLY A 23 -39.74 -39.19 -34.59
C GLY A 23 -39.23 -39.69 -33.25
N SER A 24 -39.55 -40.95 -32.93
CA SER A 24 -39.01 -41.67 -31.80
C SER A 24 -37.52 -41.93 -31.99
N ALA A 25 -36.68 -41.32 -31.20
CA ALA A 25 -35.25 -41.65 -31.13
C ALA A 25 -34.83 -41.78 -29.69
N GLY A 26 -34.18 -42.87 -29.41
CA GLY A 26 -33.71 -43.27 -28.11
C GLY A 26 -32.80 -42.25 -27.41
N SER A 27 -33.04 -42.06 -26.13
CA SER A 27 -32.23 -41.22 -25.24
C SER A 27 -30.89 -41.87 -24.99
N ALA A 28 -29.87 -41.54 -25.84
CA ALA A 28 -28.50 -41.66 -25.43
C ALA A 28 -28.20 -40.52 -24.47
N GLY A 29 -28.18 -40.81 -23.18
CA GLY A 29 -27.79 -39.88 -22.15
C GLY A 29 -26.32 -39.50 -22.35
N PHE A 30 -26.10 -38.31 -22.92
CA PHE A 30 -24.79 -37.64 -22.84
C PHE A 30 -24.60 -37.28 -21.36
N ALA A 31 -23.78 -38.05 -20.64
CA ALA A 31 -23.25 -37.64 -19.35
C ALA A 31 -22.48 -36.33 -19.58
N GLN A 32 -23.09 -35.19 -19.20
CA GLN A 32 -22.38 -33.95 -19.08
C GLN A 32 -21.32 -34.14 -18.00
N THR A 33 -20.07 -34.24 -18.41
CA THR A 33 -18.93 -34.10 -17.49
C THR A 33 -19.12 -32.76 -16.76
N PRO A 34 -19.15 -32.72 -15.42
CA PRO A 34 -19.28 -31.45 -14.73
C PRO A 34 -18.13 -30.57 -15.16
N ALA A 35 -18.45 -29.37 -15.67
CA ALA A 35 -17.44 -28.39 -15.99
C ALA A 35 -16.59 -28.16 -14.73
N THR A 36 -15.33 -28.58 -14.79
CA THR A 36 -14.36 -28.31 -13.71
C THR A 36 -14.31 -26.81 -13.52
N ALA A 37 -14.58 -26.36 -12.30
CA ALA A 37 -14.44 -24.95 -11.94
C ALA A 37 -13.07 -24.45 -12.42
N PRO A 38 -12.98 -23.25 -13.00
CA PRO A 38 -11.70 -22.71 -13.46
C PRO A 38 -10.71 -22.73 -12.31
N ALA A 39 -9.47 -23.15 -12.59
CA ALA A 39 -8.41 -23.19 -11.59
C ALA A 39 -8.25 -21.78 -10.95
N PRO A 40 -8.01 -21.73 -9.65
CA PRO A 40 -7.84 -20.44 -8.97
C PRO A 40 -6.69 -19.66 -9.59
N LEU A 41 -6.91 -18.37 -9.85
CA LEU A 41 -5.89 -17.47 -10.43
C LEU A 41 -4.66 -17.32 -9.53
N LEU A 42 -4.84 -17.50 -8.22
CA LEU A 42 -3.80 -17.43 -7.20
C LEU A 42 -3.92 -18.62 -6.24
N ASP A 43 -2.78 -19.09 -5.75
CA ASP A 43 -2.71 -20.07 -4.68
C ASP A 43 -3.03 -19.47 -3.29
N LYS A 44 -2.97 -20.29 -2.24
CA LYS A 44 -3.22 -19.85 -0.85
C LYS A 44 -2.21 -18.81 -0.35
N SER A 45 -1.04 -18.73 -0.96
CA SER A 45 0.00 -17.75 -0.64
C SER A 45 -0.19 -16.44 -1.40
N GLY A 46 -1.17 -16.37 -2.31
CA GLY A 46 -1.45 -15.21 -3.14
C GLY A 46 -0.52 -15.07 -4.34
N HIS A 47 0.07 -16.18 -4.81
CA HIS A 47 0.90 -16.26 -6.00
C HIS A 47 0.22 -17.03 -7.12
N PRO A 48 0.60 -16.78 -8.41
CA PRO A 48 0.18 -17.65 -9.50
C PRO A 48 0.58 -19.10 -9.22
N PRO A 49 -0.33 -20.10 -9.41
CA PRO A 49 -0.06 -21.49 -9.03
C PRO A 49 1.15 -22.13 -9.74
N THR A 50 1.51 -21.61 -10.91
CA THR A 50 2.65 -22.07 -11.71
C THR A 50 3.97 -21.35 -11.39
N LEU A 51 3.94 -20.38 -10.45
CA LEU A 51 5.14 -19.62 -10.10
C LEU A 51 6.20 -20.55 -9.48
N ARG A 52 7.41 -20.48 -10.01
CA ARG A 52 8.58 -21.23 -9.53
C ARG A 52 9.77 -20.30 -9.45
N THR A 53 10.39 -20.21 -8.28
CA THR A 53 11.65 -19.49 -8.11
C THR A 53 12.77 -20.25 -8.83
N LEU A 54 13.68 -19.52 -9.46
CA LEU A 54 14.86 -20.07 -10.12
C LEU A 54 15.64 -20.98 -9.17
N ALA A 55 16.17 -22.06 -9.72
CA ALA A 55 17.07 -22.96 -8.99
C ALA A 55 18.53 -22.47 -9.09
N ILE A 56 19.35 -22.83 -8.11
CA ILE A 56 20.80 -22.55 -8.15
C ILE A 56 21.41 -23.21 -9.39
N GLY A 57 22.20 -22.43 -10.12
CA GLY A 57 22.80 -22.84 -11.40
C GLY A 57 21.95 -22.47 -12.63
N ASP A 58 20.69 -22.07 -12.48
CA ASP A 58 19.89 -21.61 -13.62
C ASP A 58 20.50 -20.35 -14.24
N ALA A 59 20.30 -20.20 -15.55
CA ALA A 59 20.65 -18.97 -16.25
C ALA A 59 19.69 -17.83 -15.88
N ALA A 60 20.23 -16.60 -15.76
CA ALA A 60 19.39 -15.42 -15.60
C ALA A 60 18.41 -15.29 -16.77
N PRO A 61 17.10 -15.22 -16.54
CA PRO A 61 16.13 -14.91 -17.58
C PRO A 61 16.42 -13.55 -18.20
N ASP A 62 16.37 -13.47 -19.52
CA ASP A 62 16.55 -12.21 -20.25
C ASP A 62 15.36 -11.27 -19.96
N PHE A 63 15.62 -9.98 -20.05
CA PHE A 63 14.61 -8.95 -19.88
C PHE A 63 14.86 -7.76 -20.80
N SER A 64 13.79 -7.02 -21.06
CA SER A 64 13.82 -5.71 -21.72
C SER A 64 12.76 -4.85 -21.05
N LEU A 65 13.20 -4.00 -20.11
CA LEU A 65 12.31 -3.25 -19.22
C LEU A 65 12.60 -1.74 -19.26
N PRO A 66 11.57 -0.89 -19.12
CA PRO A 66 11.75 0.55 -18.99
C PRO A 66 12.37 0.90 -17.65
N GLY A 67 13.36 1.78 -17.67
CA GLY A 67 13.95 2.42 -16.51
C GLY A 67 13.35 3.79 -16.22
N ILE A 68 13.44 4.23 -14.97
CA ILE A 68 12.96 5.54 -14.52
C ILE A 68 13.70 6.74 -15.15
N ASP A 69 14.83 6.50 -15.78
CA ASP A 69 15.64 7.47 -16.53
C ASP A 69 15.21 7.62 -17.99
N GLY A 70 14.16 6.90 -18.42
CA GLY A 70 13.63 6.90 -19.78
C GLY A 70 14.34 5.95 -20.74
N ARG A 71 15.35 5.20 -20.29
CA ARG A 71 16.04 4.18 -21.09
C ARG A 71 15.34 2.83 -20.95
N THR A 72 15.49 1.98 -21.97
CA THR A 72 15.15 0.56 -21.88
C THR A 72 16.42 -0.23 -21.60
N TYR A 73 16.38 -1.09 -20.59
CA TYR A 73 17.50 -1.92 -20.16
C TYR A 73 17.24 -3.40 -20.51
N LYS A 74 18.30 -4.07 -20.95
CA LYS A 74 18.31 -5.52 -21.23
C LYS A 74 19.32 -6.20 -20.30
N LEU A 75 19.19 -7.49 -20.06
CA LEU A 75 20.16 -8.27 -19.30
C LEU A 75 21.59 -8.11 -19.86
N ALA A 76 21.73 -8.04 -21.19
CA ALA A 76 23.00 -7.86 -21.88
C ALA A 76 23.74 -6.57 -21.49
N ASP A 77 23.04 -5.51 -21.08
CA ASP A 77 23.66 -4.26 -20.64
C ASP A 77 24.45 -4.44 -19.33
N PHE A 78 24.19 -5.52 -18.61
CA PHE A 78 24.88 -5.91 -17.37
C PHE A 78 25.88 -7.03 -17.57
N ALA A 79 26.39 -7.27 -18.80
CA ALA A 79 27.36 -8.33 -19.08
C ALA A 79 28.77 -8.08 -18.48
N GLY A 80 29.13 -6.81 -18.23
CA GLY A 80 30.46 -6.41 -17.76
C GLY A 80 30.86 -6.94 -16.39
N PRO A 81 30.09 -6.72 -15.31
CA PRO A 81 30.43 -7.11 -13.95
C PRO A 81 30.59 -8.62 -13.77
N ASP A 82 31.50 -9.05 -12.87
CA ASP A 82 31.70 -10.46 -12.53
C ASP A 82 30.57 -11.01 -11.65
N VAL A 83 29.98 -10.15 -10.83
CA VAL A 83 28.79 -10.47 -10.00
C VAL A 83 27.68 -9.49 -10.31
N LEU A 84 26.48 -10.01 -10.60
CA LEU A 84 25.27 -9.21 -10.83
C LEU A 84 24.23 -9.51 -9.76
N MET A 85 23.76 -8.48 -9.06
CA MET A 85 22.57 -8.58 -8.21
C MET A 85 21.33 -8.01 -8.95
N VAL A 86 20.30 -8.83 -9.09
CA VAL A 86 18.95 -8.43 -9.48
C VAL A 86 18.11 -8.36 -8.21
N LEU A 87 17.67 -7.16 -7.86
CA LEU A 87 16.89 -6.90 -6.66
C LEU A 87 15.45 -6.57 -7.03
N PHE A 88 14.52 -7.47 -6.75
CA PHE A 88 13.11 -7.10 -6.79
C PHE A 88 12.76 -6.32 -5.54
N THR A 89 12.31 -5.08 -5.71
CA THR A 89 11.97 -4.16 -4.63
C THR A 89 10.73 -3.35 -4.98
N SER A 90 10.21 -2.57 -4.03
CA SER A 90 9.00 -1.78 -4.25
C SER A 90 8.95 -0.55 -3.35
N ASN A 91 8.24 0.49 -3.81
CA ASN A 91 8.15 1.77 -3.11
C ASN A 91 7.26 1.70 -1.86
N HIS A 92 6.20 0.84 -1.87
CA HIS A 92 5.25 0.77 -0.78
C HIS A 92 5.69 -0.14 0.38
N CYS A 93 6.60 -1.10 0.13
CA CYS A 93 6.85 -2.19 1.07
C CYS A 93 7.74 -1.75 2.25
N PRO A 94 7.27 -1.82 3.50
CA PRO A 94 8.05 -1.40 4.65
C PRO A 94 9.31 -2.26 4.88
N THR A 95 9.35 -3.50 4.39
CA THR A 95 10.56 -4.33 4.44
C THR A 95 11.59 -3.87 3.40
N SER A 96 11.15 -3.37 2.22
CA SER A 96 12.03 -2.72 1.26
C SER A 96 12.63 -1.45 1.86
N HIS A 97 11.83 -0.61 2.54
CA HIS A 97 12.32 0.56 3.27
C HIS A 97 13.35 0.16 4.35
N GLY A 98 13.17 -1.00 4.98
CA GLY A 98 14.11 -1.49 5.99
C GLY A 98 15.52 -1.73 5.47
N ILE A 99 15.70 -2.06 4.19
CA ILE A 99 17.01 -2.36 3.60
C ILE A 99 17.67 -1.18 2.87
N GLU A 100 16.97 -0.07 2.61
CA GLU A 100 17.43 1.03 1.76
C GLU A 100 18.82 1.55 2.14
N ARG A 101 18.99 1.89 3.42
CA ARG A 101 20.28 2.37 3.93
C ARG A 101 21.37 1.30 3.83
N ARG A 102 21.04 0.05 4.18
CA ARG A 102 21.99 -1.07 4.10
C ARG A 102 22.36 -1.43 2.67
N LEU A 103 21.45 -1.23 1.71
CA LEU A 103 21.74 -1.35 0.28
C LEU A 103 22.76 -0.29 -0.15
N GLN A 104 22.60 0.95 0.33
CA GLN A 104 23.56 2.02 0.05
C GLN A 104 24.94 1.71 0.66
N THR A 105 24.99 1.28 1.93
CA THR A 105 26.23 0.84 2.59
C THR A 105 26.91 -0.30 1.80
N LEU A 106 26.14 -1.30 1.36
CA LEU A 106 26.68 -2.41 0.54
C LEU A 106 27.31 -1.90 -0.76
N ARG A 107 26.64 -0.95 -1.43
CA ARG A 107 27.17 -0.36 -2.67
C ARG A 107 28.45 0.43 -2.44
N ASP A 108 28.51 1.19 -1.34
CA ASP A 108 29.72 1.95 -0.97
C ASP A 108 30.90 1.01 -0.72
N ASP A 109 30.68 -0.11 -0.06
CA ASP A 109 31.70 -1.15 0.21
C ASP A 109 32.16 -1.88 -1.07
N LEU A 110 31.32 -1.87 -2.12
CA LEU A 110 31.61 -2.53 -3.40
C LEU A 110 32.17 -1.57 -4.46
N LYS A 111 32.43 -0.30 -4.12
CA LYS A 111 33.06 0.66 -5.06
C LYS A 111 34.40 0.13 -5.55
N GLY A 112 34.59 0.12 -6.87
CA GLY A 112 35.80 -0.40 -7.52
C GLY A 112 35.87 -1.92 -7.65
N ARG A 113 34.87 -2.67 -7.14
CA ARG A 113 34.74 -4.12 -7.37
C ARG A 113 33.93 -4.38 -8.66
N SER A 114 34.15 -5.55 -9.27
CA SER A 114 33.42 -5.97 -10.48
C SER A 114 31.99 -6.43 -10.17
N PHE A 115 31.18 -5.49 -9.64
CA PHE A 115 29.80 -5.71 -9.18
C PHE A 115 28.82 -4.85 -9.94
N GLY A 116 27.68 -5.44 -10.35
CA GLY A 116 26.55 -4.77 -10.97
C GLY A 116 25.28 -4.94 -10.12
N LEU A 117 24.44 -3.91 -10.13
CA LEU A 117 23.12 -3.89 -9.48
C LEU A 117 22.06 -3.39 -10.44
N VAL A 118 20.96 -4.08 -10.51
CA VAL A 118 19.70 -3.62 -11.12
C VAL A 118 18.54 -3.88 -10.16
N ALA A 119 17.75 -2.86 -9.88
CA ALA A 119 16.51 -3.00 -9.14
C ALA A 119 15.32 -3.10 -10.09
N ILE A 120 14.33 -3.92 -9.75
CA ILE A 120 13.11 -4.12 -10.54
C ILE A 120 11.91 -4.01 -9.61
N ASN A 121 10.95 -3.13 -9.95
CA ASN A 121 9.63 -3.11 -9.29
C ASN A 121 8.70 -4.09 -10.02
N PRO A 122 8.29 -5.19 -9.37
CA PRO A 122 7.47 -6.24 -9.99
C PRO A 122 5.97 -5.99 -9.81
N ASN A 123 5.56 -4.96 -9.06
CA ASN A 123 4.20 -4.85 -8.56
C ASN A 123 3.26 -4.17 -9.56
N HIS A 124 2.09 -4.78 -9.76
CA HIS A 124 1.01 -4.15 -10.52
C HIS A 124 0.21 -3.22 -9.60
N PRO A 125 -0.11 -1.97 -10.01
CA PRO A 125 -0.86 -1.02 -9.17
C PRO A 125 -2.21 -1.57 -8.71
N GLU A 126 -2.96 -2.26 -9.57
CA GLU A 126 -4.24 -2.89 -9.22
C GLU A 126 -4.09 -4.11 -8.28
N GLY A 127 -2.86 -4.60 -8.08
CA GLY A 127 -2.54 -5.66 -7.12
C GLY A 127 -2.44 -5.18 -5.67
N LEU A 128 -2.49 -3.86 -5.44
CA LEU A 128 -2.42 -3.21 -4.14
C LEU A 128 -3.80 -2.80 -3.65
N THR A 129 -4.02 -2.88 -2.33
CA THR A 129 -5.15 -2.23 -1.66
C THR A 129 -4.69 -0.91 -1.04
N LEU A 130 -5.64 0.02 -0.80
CA LEU A 130 -5.30 1.33 -0.23
C LEU A 130 -4.53 1.21 1.10
N ASN A 131 -4.90 0.27 1.97
CA ASN A 131 -4.25 0.10 3.26
C ASN A 131 -2.80 -0.45 3.18
N GLU A 132 -2.38 -0.93 2.03
CA GLU A 132 -0.97 -1.29 1.79
C GLU A 132 -0.11 -0.08 1.41
N LEU A 133 -0.73 1.06 1.07
CA LEU A 133 -0.04 2.30 0.73
C LEU A 133 0.27 3.21 1.93
N GLY A 134 -0.09 2.80 3.15
CA GLY A 134 0.12 3.59 4.37
C GLY A 134 1.53 3.53 4.96
N TYR A 135 2.46 2.85 4.30
CA TYR A 135 3.81 2.66 4.82
C TYR A 135 4.84 3.69 4.33
N GLY A 136 4.52 4.47 3.29
CA GLY A 136 5.40 5.47 2.70
C GLY A 136 4.64 6.50 1.87
N GLU A 137 5.38 7.44 1.29
CA GLU A 137 4.81 8.52 0.45
C GLU A 137 4.49 8.07 -0.97
N TYR A 138 5.13 7.00 -1.46
CA TYR A 138 5.08 6.60 -2.85
C TYR A 138 4.31 5.29 -3.03
N SER A 139 3.50 5.23 -4.09
CA SER A 139 2.90 3.99 -4.58
C SER A 139 3.90 3.21 -5.45
N ASP A 140 3.49 2.04 -5.96
CA ASP A 140 4.30 1.27 -6.89
C ASP A 140 4.01 1.61 -8.37
N SER A 141 3.41 2.77 -8.66
CA SER A 141 3.26 3.24 -10.02
C SER A 141 4.61 3.59 -10.65
N PHE A 142 4.69 3.52 -11.97
CA PHE A 142 5.92 3.90 -12.67
C PHE A 142 6.28 5.37 -12.44
N GLU A 143 5.27 6.23 -12.34
CA GLU A 143 5.42 7.66 -12.06
C GLU A 143 6.06 7.93 -10.69
N ASP A 144 5.67 7.16 -9.67
CA ASP A 144 6.18 7.33 -8.29
C ASP A 144 7.59 6.75 -8.10
N MET A 145 8.04 5.84 -8.97
CA MET A 145 9.37 5.23 -8.86
C MET A 145 10.51 6.25 -9.01
N LYS A 146 10.35 7.25 -9.88
CA LYS A 146 11.39 8.27 -10.11
C LYS A 146 11.59 9.18 -8.89
N PRO A 147 10.55 9.84 -8.33
CA PRO A 147 10.71 10.63 -7.11
C PRO A 147 11.14 9.79 -5.90
N TYR A 148 10.68 8.53 -5.80
CA TYR A 148 11.15 7.62 -4.77
C TYR A 148 12.66 7.38 -4.84
N ALA A 149 13.17 6.95 -6.00
CA ALA A 149 14.60 6.71 -6.20
C ALA A 149 15.44 7.99 -5.97
N ALA A 150 14.93 9.14 -6.41
CA ALA A 150 15.57 10.44 -6.18
C ALA A 150 15.65 10.79 -4.69
N SER A 151 14.61 10.50 -3.90
CA SER A 151 14.60 10.74 -2.45
C SER A 151 15.66 9.94 -1.70
N LEU A 152 16.07 8.79 -2.27
CA LEU A 152 17.09 7.87 -1.72
C LEU A 152 18.48 8.09 -2.33
N GLY A 153 18.62 8.99 -3.31
CA GLY A 153 19.87 9.20 -4.03
C GLY A 153 20.33 7.97 -4.82
N TRP A 154 19.39 7.17 -5.35
CA TRP A 154 19.72 6.00 -6.16
C TRP A 154 20.28 6.42 -7.52
N ASP A 155 21.45 5.92 -7.88
CA ASP A 155 22.19 6.18 -9.11
C ASP A 155 22.36 4.91 -9.98
N PHE A 156 21.64 3.84 -9.66
CA PHE A 156 21.61 2.58 -10.39
C PHE A 156 20.27 2.39 -11.12
N PRO A 157 20.22 1.52 -12.15
CA PRO A 157 18.99 1.27 -12.89
C PRO A 157 17.87 0.74 -11.99
N TYR A 158 16.72 1.43 -12.01
CA TYR A 158 15.47 0.99 -11.38
C TYR A 158 14.41 0.82 -12.47
N LEU A 159 14.01 -0.43 -12.69
CA LEU A 159 13.21 -0.87 -13.82
C LEU A 159 11.79 -1.24 -13.40
N TYR A 160 10.85 -1.14 -14.32
CA TYR A 160 9.45 -1.45 -14.07
C TYR A 160 8.98 -2.66 -14.88
N ASP A 161 8.55 -3.72 -14.17
CA ASP A 161 7.92 -4.94 -14.74
C ASP A 161 6.44 -5.05 -14.37
N GLY A 162 5.94 -4.10 -13.55
CA GLY A 162 4.63 -4.22 -12.90
C GLY A 162 3.44 -4.31 -13.85
N GLU A 163 3.50 -3.74 -15.06
CA GLU A 163 2.39 -3.79 -16.02
C GLU A 163 2.11 -5.22 -16.52
N LYS A 164 3.16 -5.92 -16.97
CA LYS A 164 3.05 -7.28 -17.55
C LYS A 164 3.49 -8.38 -16.59
N GLN A 165 4.38 -8.06 -15.67
CA GLN A 165 4.94 -8.95 -14.66
C GLN A 165 5.59 -10.22 -15.23
N LEU A 166 6.14 -10.12 -16.45
CA LEU A 166 6.76 -11.26 -17.15
C LEU A 166 8.09 -11.66 -16.50
N ILE A 167 8.87 -10.68 -16.06
CA ILE A 167 10.19 -10.91 -15.48
C ILE A 167 10.05 -11.39 -14.04
N ALA A 168 9.12 -10.80 -13.27
CA ALA A 168 8.78 -11.30 -11.94
C ALA A 168 8.36 -12.77 -11.97
N ARG A 169 7.60 -13.20 -13.01
CA ARG A 169 7.22 -14.60 -13.21
C ARG A 169 8.41 -15.48 -13.61
N ALA A 170 9.24 -15.00 -14.54
CA ALA A 170 10.41 -15.77 -15.02
C ALA A 170 11.44 -16.02 -13.92
N TYR A 171 11.64 -15.06 -13.01
CA TYR A 171 12.51 -15.22 -11.84
C TYR A 171 11.82 -15.97 -10.69
N GLY A 172 10.51 -16.06 -10.71
CA GLY A 172 9.72 -16.59 -9.58
C GLY A 172 9.79 -15.69 -8.36
N CYS A 173 9.58 -14.39 -8.56
CA CYS A 173 9.60 -13.38 -7.50
C CYS A 173 8.45 -13.57 -6.53
N LEU A 174 8.74 -13.93 -5.28
CA LEU A 174 7.73 -14.19 -4.24
C LEU A 174 7.38 -12.95 -3.41
N ALA A 175 8.33 -12.06 -3.23
CA ALA A 175 8.18 -10.92 -2.30
C ALA A 175 9.02 -9.71 -2.75
N THR A 176 8.84 -8.59 -2.09
CA THR A 176 9.74 -7.45 -2.11
C THR A 176 10.19 -7.13 -0.68
N PRO A 177 11.52 -7.09 -0.40
CA PRO A 177 12.62 -7.39 -1.31
C PRO A 177 12.82 -8.90 -1.59
N HIS A 178 13.28 -9.24 -2.81
CA HIS A 178 13.77 -10.57 -3.20
C HIS A 178 15.02 -10.42 -4.03
N VAL A 179 16.11 -11.04 -3.61
CA VAL A 179 17.44 -10.91 -4.19
C VAL A 179 17.78 -12.14 -5.01
N PHE A 180 18.37 -11.92 -6.20
CA PHE A 180 18.99 -12.94 -7.05
C PHE A 180 20.40 -12.48 -7.40
N ILE A 181 21.42 -13.31 -7.10
CA ILE A 181 22.82 -12.99 -7.36
C ILE A 181 23.38 -14.01 -8.35
N PHE A 182 23.97 -13.49 -9.42
CA PHE A 182 24.51 -14.25 -10.52
C PHE A 182 26.02 -14.05 -10.61
N ASP A 183 26.74 -15.12 -11.04
CA ASP A 183 28.15 -15.07 -11.37
C ASP A 183 28.41 -14.44 -12.75
N LYS A 184 29.67 -14.42 -13.21
CA LYS A 184 30.11 -13.90 -14.52
C LYS A 184 29.39 -14.56 -15.69
N ALA A 185 29.09 -15.85 -15.60
CA ALA A 185 28.35 -16.61 -16.63
C ALA A 185 26.84 -16.43 -16.53
N ARG A 186 26.38 -15.53 -15.65
CA ARG A 186 24.95 -15.30 -15.34
C ARG A 186 24.23 -16.56 -14.89
N ARG A 187 24.94 -17.40 -14.10
CA ARG A 187 24.37 -18.53 -13.38
C ARG A 187 23.99 -18.10 -11.98
N LEU A 188 22.79 -18.46 -11.53
CA LEU A 188 22.29 -18.13 -10.19
C LEU A 188 23.15 -18.80 -9.12
N ARG A 189 23.62 -18.02 -8.14
CA ARG A 189 24.47 -18.48 -7.03
C ARG A 189 23.83 -18.19 -5.67
N TYR A 190 22.89 -17.26 -5.64
CA TYR A 190 22.11 -16.96 -4.44
C TYR A 190 20.70 -16.50 -4.81
N ALA A 191 19.70 -17.00 -4.09
CA ALA A 191 18.36 -16.45 -4.13
C ALA A 191 17.75 -16.36 -2.72
N GLY A 192 17.07 -15.24 -2.41
CA GLY A 192 16.40 -15.10 -1.13
C GLY A 192 16.30 -13.69 -0.59
N ARG A 193 16.45 -13.54 0.70
CA ARG A 193 16.36 -12.27 1.42
C ARG A 193 17.64 -11.43 1.24
N PHE A 194 17.53 -10.12 1.45
CA PHE A 194 18.71 -9.25 1.48
C PHE A 194 19.55 -9.52 2.73
N ASP A 195 18.91 -9.53 3.88
CA ASP A 195 19.45 -9.93 5.19
C ASP A 195 18.32 -10.49 6.08
N ASP A 196 18.61 -10.81 7.33
CA ASP A 196 17.65 -11.40 8.27
C ASP A 196 16.82 -10.37 9.07
N SER A 197 16.99 -9.05 8.79
CA SER A 197 16.26 -8.00 9.49
C SER A 197 15.17 -7.34 8.62
N ARG A 198 14.03 -7.03 9.25
CA ARG A 198 12.99 -6.16 8.72
C ARG A 198 13.09 -4.71 9.22
N PHE A 199 13.91 -4.47 10.23
CA PHE A 199 14.07 -3.16 10.85
C PHE A 199 15.04 -2.28 10.04
N VAL A 200 14.94 -0.96 10.23
CA VAL A 200 15.80 0.00 9.53
C VAL A 200 17.20 0.10 10.14
N GLU A 201 17.35 -0.23 11.41
CA GLU A 201 18.60 -0.15 12.17
C GLU A 201 19.58 -1.25 11.75
N GLU A 202 20.80 -0.87 11.42
CA GLU A 202 21.85 -1.80 10.95
C GLU A 202 22.23 -2.86 12.00
N ASN A 203 22.23 -2.49 13.28
CA ASN A 203 22.54 -3.40 14.39
C ASN A 203 21.50 -4.50 14.60
N SER A 204 20.37 -4.46 13.89
CA SER A 204 19.35 -5.50 13.90
C SER A 204 19.70 -6.71 13.04
N VAL A 205 20.69 -6.58 12.14
CA VAL A 205 21.13 -7.63 11.22
C VAL A 205 22.09 -8.58 11.92
N LYS A 206 21.78 -9.88 11.86
CA LYS A 206 22.64 -10.97 12.37
C LYS A 206 23.25 -11.76 11.22
N SER A 207 22.55 -11.84 10.08
CA SER A 207 23.00 -12.56 8.89
C SER A 207 22.83 -11.68 7.65
N PRO A 208 23.90 -11.05 7.14
CA PRO A 208 23.89 -10.24 5.92
C PRO A 208 24.05 -11.14 4.68
N ASP A 209 23.04 -11.97 4.39
CA ASP A 209 23.13 -13.09 3.44
C ASP A 209 23.54 -12.65 2.02
N ALA A 210 22.88 -11.62 1.45
CA ALA A 210 23.22 -11.12 0.12
C ALA A 210 24.65 -10.57 0.07
N ARG A 211 25.07 -9.83 1.09
CA ARG A 211 26.46 -9.35 1.22
C ARG A 211 27.46 -10.49 1.21
N ASN A 212 27.24 -11.51 2.05
CA ASN A 212 28.11 -12.67 2.15
C ASN A 212 28.23 -13.42 0.81
N ALA A 213 27.11 -13.58 0.10
CA ALA A 213 27.11 -14.21 -1.22
C ALA A 213 27.91 -13.40 -2.26
N ILE A 214 27.72 -12.07 -2.32
CA ILE A 214 28.42 -11.19 -3.26
C ILE A 214 29.93 -11.23 -2.99
N PHE A 215 30.37 -11.05 -1.73
CA PHE A 215 31.79 -11.03 -1.40
C PHE A 215 32.44 -12.39 -1.64
N ALA A 216 31.77 -13.50 -1.33
CA ALA A 216 32.28 -14.84 -1.62
C ALA A 216 32.54 -15.02 -3.13
N LEU A 217 31.60 -14.63 -3.99
CA LEU A 217 31.76 -14.73 -5.44
C LEU A 217 32.88 -13.84 -5.98
N LEU A 218 32.98 -12.60 -5.50
CA LEU A 218 34.05 -11.68 -5.89
C LEU A 218 35.44 -12.14 -5.44
N ASP A 219 35.51 -12.94 -4.38
CA ASP A 219 36.74 -13.53 -3.87
C ASP A 219 37.03 -14.93 -4.43
N GLY A 220 36.24 -15.42 -5.39
CA GLY A 220 36.37 -16.75 -5.99
C GLY A 220 36.03 -17.91 -5.03
N LYS A 221 35.26 -17.63 -3.96
CA LYS A 221 34.89 -18.61 -2.93
C LYS A 221 33.46 -19.12 -3.17
N PRO A 222 33.11 -20.31 -2.69
CA PRO A 222 31.73 -20.79 -2.71
C PRO A 222 30.84 -19.91 -1.83
N VAL A 223 29.57 -19.73 -2.26
CA VAL A 223 28.56 -18.99 -1.50
C VAL A 223 28.23 -19.78 -0.22
N PRO A 224 28.32 -19.18 0.97
CA PRO A 224 28.12 -19.92 2.23
C PRO A 224 26.69 -20.44 2.41
N VAL A 225 25.70 -19.69 1.94
CA VAL A 225 24.28 -20.02 1.97
C VAL A 225 23.71 -19.59 0.61
N GLU A 226 23.32 -20.56 -0.22
CA GLU A 226 22.87 -20.29 -1.59
C GLU A 226 21.37 -19.93 -1.66
N LEU A 227 20.58 -20.41 -0.70
CA LEU A 227 19.11 -20.19 -0.67
C LEU A 227 18.67 -19.76 0.72
N THR A 228 17.88 -18.68 0.77
CA THR A 228 17.15 -18.28 1.97
C THR A 228 15.70 -17.98 1.61
N LYS A 229 14.80 -18.05 2.60
CA LYS A 229 13.42 -17.64 2.35
C LYS A 229 13.34 -16.12 2.25
N PRO A 230 12.88 -15.53 1.13
CA PRO A 230 12.65 -14.09 1.05
C PRO A 230 11.57 -13.70 2.06
N HIS A 231 11.76 -12.57 2.74
CA HIS A 231 10.75 -12.02 3.61
C HIS A 231 10.45 -10.57 3.22
N GLY A 232 9.17 -10.22 3.26
CA GLY A 232 8.68 -8.93 2.81
C GLY A 232 7.21 -8.99 2.43
N CYS A 233 6.73 -7.96 1.76
CA CYS A 233 5.40 -7.95 1.19
C CYS A 233 5.34 -8.90 -0.02
N SER A 234 4.32 -9.74 -0.09
CA SER A 234 4.13 -10.61 -1.27
C SER A 234 3.98 -9.76 -2.53
N THR A 235 4.55 -10.22 -3.64
CA THR A 235 4.41 -9.58 -4.96
C THR A 235 2.94 -9.26 -5.26
N LYS A 236 2.69 -8.05 -5.75
CA LYS A 236 1.34 -7.55 -6.05
C LYS A 236 0.97 -7.92 -7.47
N TRP A 237 0.49 -9.15 -7.62
CA TRP A 237 0.06 -9.68 -8.90
C TRP A 237 -1.23 -9.00 -9.38
N ARG A 238 -1.36 -8.76 -10.68
CA ARG A 238 -2.56 -8.20 -11.30
C ARG A 238 -3.82 -9.02 -10.98
N GLU A 239 -3.67 -10.33 -10.86
CA GLU A 239 -4.75 -11.26 -10.50
C GLU A 239 -5.38 -11.00 -9.12
N LYS A 240 -4.77 -10.15 -8.30
CA LYS A 240 -5.37 -9.71 -7.03
C LYS A 240 -6.46 -8.66 -7.20
N LYS A 241 -6.59 -8.04 -8.37
CA LYS A 241 -7.51 -6.92 -8.66
C LYS A 241 -8.94 -7.18 -8.17
N GLU A 242 -9.54 -8.30 -8.56
CA GLU A 242 -10.95 -8.59 -8.19
C GLU A 242 -11.14 -8.69 -6.67
N ARG A 243 -10.20 -9.36 -5.99
CA ARG A 243 -10.21 -9.45 -4.52
C ARG A 243 -10.04 -8.08 -3.87
N ASN A 244 -9.20 -7.22 -4.43
CA ASN A 244 -8.95 -5.88 -3.91
C ASN A 244 -10.20 -5.00 -4.07
N VAL A 245 -10.87 -5.04 -5.23
CA VAL A 245 -12.16 -4.36 -5.45
C VAL A 245 -13.21 -4.86 -4.44
N ALA A 246 -13.32 -6.17 -4.23
CA ALA A 246 -14.24 -6.72 -3.23
C ALA A 246 -13.90 -6.23 -1.80
N THR A 247 -12.63 -6.09 -1.46
CA THR A 247 -12.19 -5.53 -0.17
C THR A 247 -12.63 -4.07 -0.04
N GLU A 248 -12.46 -3.25 -1.06
CA GLU A 248 -12.88 -1.84 -1.05
C GLU A 248 -14.40 -1.68 -0.94
N ILE A 249 -15.16 -2.50 -1.65
CA ILE A 249 -16.62 -2.57 -1.47
C ILE A 249 -16.97 -2.96 -0.04
N GLY A 250 -16.28 -3.95 0.53
CA GLY A 250 -16.48 -4.38 1.93
C GLY A 250 -16.30 -3.24 2.94
N TRP A 251 -15.36 -2.32 2.70
CA TRP A 251 -15.20 -1.15 3.59
C TRP A 251 -16.42 -0.22 3.60
N THR A 252 -17.12 -0.07 2.47
CA THR A 252 -18.33 0.77 2.41
C THR A 252 -19.53 0.18 3.17
N GLN A 253 -19.46 -1.12 3.46
CA GLN A 253 -20.51 -1.85 4.19
C GLN A 253 -20.33 -1.82 5.72
N ILE A 254 -19.18 -1.33 6.21
CA ILE A 254 -18.93 -1.25 7.66
C ILE A 254 -19.86 -0.19 8.27
N PRO A 255 -20.66 -0.54 9.31
CA PRO A 255 -21.55 0.41 9.96
C PRO A 255 -20.79 1.60 10.56
N VAL A 256 -21.35 2.79 10.43
CA VAL A 256 -20.82 4.01 11.03
C VAL A 256 -21.56 4.33 12.32
N THR A 257 -20.80 4.56 13.39
CA THR A 257 -21.31 5.15 14.64
C THR A 257 -20.93 6.62 14.68
N LEU A 258 -21.91 7.48 14.91
CA LEU A 258 -21.72 8.90 15.21
C LEU A 258 -22.09 9.12 16.68
N ASP A 259 -21.18 9.73 17.45
CA ASP A 259 -21.42 10.06 18.86
C ASP A 259 -21.45 11.58 19.05
N ARG A 260 -21.99 12.05 20.17
CA ARG A 260 -22.03 13.48 20.47
C ARG A 260 -20.82 13.90 21.28
N ILE A 261 -20.31 15.12 21.03
CA ILE A 261 -19.16 15.66 21.71
C ILE A 261 -19.36 17.13 22.06
N ASP A 262 -19.06 17.49 23.29
CA ASP A 262 -19.06 18.86 23.80
C ASP A 262 -17.64 19.48 23.74
N VAL A 263 -17.52 20.72 24.25
CA VAL A 263 -16.23 21.45 24.27
C VAL A 263 -15.19 20.71 25.11
N ALA A 264 -15.58 20.12 26.25
CA ALA A 264 -14.67 19.37 27.11
C ALA A 264 -14.16 18.09 26.42
N GLY A 265 -15.03 17.37 25.70
CA GLY A 265 -14.67 16.22 24.91
C GLY A 265 -13.71 16.57 23.75
N VAL A 266 -13.95 17.70 23.08
CA VAL A 266 -13.02 18.20 22.04
C VAL A 266 -11.65 18.52 22.64
N ALA A 267 -11.59 19.21 23.77
CA ALA A 267 -10.33 19.49 24.47
C ALA A 267 -9.59 18.19 24.86
N ALA A 268 -10.31 17.16 25.29
CA ALA A 268 -9.73 15.84 25.59
C ALA A 268 -9.18 15.14 24.33
N LEU A 269 -9.89 15.19 23.20
CA LEU A 269 -9.37 14.69 21.93
C LEU A 269 -8.10 15.45 21.51
N ARG A 270 -8.10 16.78 21.67
CA ARG A 270 -7.00 17.67 21.32
C ARG A 270 -5.76 17.45 22.19
N ALA A 271 -5.94 17.15 23.47
CA ALA A 271 -4.85 16.82 24.40
C ALA A 271 -4.08 15.56 23.99
N ASN A 272 -4.73 14.66 23.27
CA ASN A 272 -4.16 13.43 22.71
C ASN A 272 -3.24 12.67 23.69
N PRO A 273 -3.76 12.02 24.72
CA PRO A 273 -2.96 11.28 25.69
C PRO A 273 -2.45 9.93 25.14
N THR A 274 -2.67 9.65 23.87
CA THR A 274 -2.27 8.40 23.21
C THR A 274 -0.89 8.53 22.56
N ASN A 275 -0.36 7.41 22.05
CA ASN A 275 0.86 7.40 21.26
C ASN A 275 0.60 7.61 19.75
N LYS A 276 -0.65 7.84 19.34
CA LYS A 276 -1.05 8.03 17.95
C LYS A 276 -0.93 9.49 17.53
N VAL A 277 -0.58 9.69 16.28
CA VAL A 277 -0.83 10.97 15.59
C VAL A 277 -2.30 11.00 15.19
N ARG A 278 -3.00 12.09 15.47
CA ARG A 278 -4.41 12.27 15.13
C ARG A 278 -4.58 13.34 14.07
N MET A 279 -5.31 13.02 13.02
CA MET A 279 -5.86 14.00 12.08
C MET A 279 -7.29 14.31 12.53
N ILE A 280 -7.59 15.56 12.86
CA ILE A 280 -8.94 15.99 13.25
C ILE A 280 -9.44 16.95 12.17
N ASN A 281 -10.58 16.57 11.57
CA ASN A 281 -11.26 17.36 10.54
C ASN A 281 -12.60 17.88 11.05
N VAL A 282 -12.87 19.16 10.85
CA VAL A 282 -14.16 19.82 11.18
C VAL A 282 -14.91 20.07 9.87
N TRP A 283 -16.17 19.60 9.82
CA TRP A 283 -16.97 19.58 8.60
C TRP A 283 -18.46 19.72 8.89
N ALA A 284 -19.30 19.79 7.85
CA ALA A 284 -20.76 19.67 7.96
C ALA A 284 -21.38 19.21 6.64
N THR A 285 -22.58 18.63 6.67
CA THR A 285 -23.30 18.18 5.47
C THR A 285 -23.77 19.32 4.58
N TRP A 286 -23.92 20.53 5.09
CA TRP A 286 -24.28 21.75 4.37
C TRP A 286 -23.06 22.50 3.79
N CYS A 287 -21.86 22.10 4.11
CA CYS A 287 -20.61 22.70 3.66
C CYS A 287 -20.15 22.01 2.36
N ALA A 288 -20.38 22.64 1.21
CA ALA A 288 -20.05 22.07 -0.09
C ALA A 288 -18.57 21.66 -0.24
N PRO A 289 -17.57 22.51 0.10
CA PRO A 289 -16.16 22.10 0.02
C PRO A 289 -15.81 20.95 0.99
N CYS A 290 -16.50 20.84 2.16
CA CYS A 290 -16.31 19.71 3.07
C CYS A 290 -16.76 18.40 2.43
N VAL A 291 -17.91 18.41 1.76
CA VAL A 291 -18.48 17.25 1.04
C VAL A 291 -17.55 16.81 -0.09
N GLU A 292 -16.97 17.78 -0.81
CA GLU A 292 -16.04 17.54 -1.92
C GLU A 292 -14.72 16.89 -1.47
N GLU A 293 -14.14 17.33 -0.35
CA GLU A 293 -12.88 16.77 0.15
C GLU A 293 -13.02 15.40 0.84
N PHE A 294 -14.23 15.04 1.30
CA PHE A 294 -14.44 13.89 2.16
C PHE A 294 -13.89 12.57 1.59
N PRO A 295 -14.02 12.27 0.28
CA PRO A 295 -13.35 11.09 -0.32
C PRO A 295 -11.84 11.05 -0.08
N ALA A 296 -11.15 12.20 -0.08
CA ALA A 296 -9.71 12.27 0.19
C ALA A 296 -9.40 11.92 1.67
N LEU A 297 -10.20 12.41 2.60
CA LEU A 297 -10.08 12.04 4.03
C LEU A 297 -10.28 10.53 4.24
N ILE A 298 -11.29 9.95 3.59
CA ILE A 298 -11.56 8.50 3.69
C ILE A 298 -10.44 7.69 3.04
N ALA A 299 -9.87 8.15 1.92
CA ALA A 299 -8.71 7.52 1.31
C ALA A 299 -7.52 7.50 2.27
N ILE A 300 -7.21 8.63 2.94
CA ILE A 300 -6.17 8.71 3.98
C ILE A 300 -6.48 7.74 5.13
N LYS A 301 -7.70 7.75 5.67
CA LYS A 301 -8.12 6.80 6.72
C LYS A 301 -7.86 5.35 6.33
N ARG A 302 -8.24 4.97 5.10
CA ARG A 302 -8.05 3.61 4.59
C ARG A 302 -6.59 3.28 4.36
N GLN A 303 -5.78 4.21 3.86
CA GLN A 303 -4.34 4.01 3.67
C GLN A 303 -3.65 3.65 4.98
N PHE A 304 -3.99 4.30 6.08
CA PHE A 304 -3.37 4.07 7.38
C PHE A 304 -4.11 3.07 8.26
N ASP A 305 -5.11 2.34 7.73
CA ASP A 305 -5.88 1.34 8.51
C ASP A 305 -4.99 0.25 9.15
N MET A 306 -3.89 -0.14 8.49
CA MET A 306 -2.91 -1.09 9.01
C MET A 306 -1.95 -0.46 10.06
N ARG A 307 -2.09 0.83 10.33
CA ARG A 307 -1.27 1.60 11.29
C ARG A 307 -2.12 2.20 12.39
N GLU A 308 -3.12 1.47 12.85
CA GLU A 308 -4.10 1.88 13.86
C GLU A 308 -3.49 2.25 15.22
N ASN A 309 -2.24 1.88 15.46
CA ASN A 309 -1.48 2.26 16.66
C ASN A 309 -0.60 3.49 16.46
N ASP A 310 -0.43 3.94 15.21
CA ASP A 310 0.37 5.11 14.84
C ASP A 310 -0.49 6.31 14.44
N PHE A 311 -1.68 6.05 13.82
CA PHE A 311 -2.51 7.09 13.22
C PHE A 311 -4.01 6.86 13.47
N GLU A 312 -4.76 7.97 13.58
CA GLU A 312 -6.22 7.98 13.62
C GLU A 312 -6.78 9.20 12.91
N LEU A 313 -7.82 9.00 12.06
CA LEU A 313 -8.65 10.09 11.56
C LEU A 313 -9.86 10.26 12.47
N ILE A 314 -10.08 11.47 12.99
CA ILE A 314 -11.24 11.89 13.75
C ILE A 314 -11.99 12.94 12.95
N THR A 315 -13.33 12.87 12.90
CA THR A 315 -14.16 13.89 12.25
C THR A 315 -15.16 14.48 13.26
N ILE A 316 -15.35 15.80 13.20
CA ILE A 316 -16.29 16.54 14.05
C ILE A 316 -17.25 17.30 13.13
N SER A 317 -18.52 16.90 13.14
CA SER A 317 -19.58 17.56 12.39
C SER A 317 -20.14 18.76 13.14
N LEU A 318 -20.37 19.87 12.41
CA LEU A 318 -21.10 21.06 12.86
C LEU A 318 -22.58 21.05 12.45
N ASP A 319 -23.12 19.92 12.01
CA ASP A 319 -24.55 19.81 11.77
C ASP A 319 -25.35 20.03 13.06
N ALA A 320 -26.54 20.61 12.93
CA ALA A 320 -27.40 20.78 14.08
C ALA A 320 -27.85 19.41 14.65
N PRO A 321 -28.13 19.28 15.96
CA PRO A 321 -28.56 18.01 16.57
C PRO A 321 -29.77 17.35 15.88
N LYS A 322 -30.69 18.13 15.29
CA LYS A 322 -31.82 17.63 14.50
C LYS A 322 -31.40 16.96 13.18
N ASP A 323 -30.21 17.26 12.68
CA ASP A 323 -29.66 16.75 11.41
C ASP A 323 -28.64 15.60 11.64
N GLU A 324 -28.51 15.09 12.89
CA GLU A 324 -27.61 14.00 13.26
C GLU A 324 -27.74 12.77 12.34
N ALA A 325 -28.98 12.36 12.05
CA ALA A 325 -29.25 11.23 11.15
C ALA A 325 -28.72 11.49 9.71
N LYS A 326 -28.78 12.75 9.25
CA LYS A 326 -28.23 13.15 7.95
C LYS A 326 -26.71 13.08 7.93
N ALA A 327 -26.04 13.55 9.00
CA ALA A 327 -24.59 13.47 9.14
C ALA A 327 -24.12 12.01 9.21
N GLN A 328 -24.81 11.16 9.96
CA GLN A 328 -24.51 9.73 10.04
C GLN A 328 -24.70 9.02 8.69
N ALA A 329 -25.79 9.30 7.99
CA ALA A 329 -26.06 8.74 6.65
C ALA A 329 -25.00 9.19 5.63
N PHE A 330 -24.53 10.43 5.71
CA PHE A 330 -23.42 10.91 4.88
C PHE A 330 -22.15 10.14 5.16
N LEU A 331 -21.72 9.99 6.42
CA LEU A 331 -20.55 9.21 6.80
C LEU A 331 -20.66 7.75 6.34
N GLN A 332 -21.84 7.13 6.45
CA GLN A 332 -22.09 5.77 5.97
C GLN A 332 -21.91 5.69 4.46
N LYS A 333 -22.46 6.64 3.70
CA LYS A 333 -22.31 6.73 2.24
C LYS A 333 -20.83 6.86 1.82
N GLN A 334 -20.01 7.59 2.60
CA GLN A 334 -18.58 7.74 2.37
C GLN A 334 -17.76 6.49 2.76
N GLY A 335 -18.38 5.50 3.41
CA GLY A 335 -17.67 4.33 3.92
C GLY A 335 -16.71 4.68 5.07
N ALA A 336 -17.13 5.58 5.95
CA ALA A 336 -16.31 6.06 7.07
C ALA A 336 -16.24 5.06 8.23
N GLY A 337 -16.93 3.91 8.20
CA GLY A 337 -16.95 2.90 9.26
C GLY A 337 -15.56 2.45 9.69
N LEU A 338 -15.40 2.10 10.96
CA LEU A 338 -14.15 1.64 11.52
C LEU A 338 -13.98 0.14 11.29
N THR A 339 -12.86 -0.30 10.74
CA THR A 339 -12.54 -1.74 10.66
C THR A 339 -12.42 -2.31 12.08
N LYS A 340 -12.56 -3.63 12.21
CA LYS A 340 -12.42 -4.30 13.53
C LYS A 340 -11.12 -3.94 14.25
N ARG A 341 -10.04 -3.76 13.51
CA ARG A 341 -8.72 -3.39 14.03
C ARG A 341 -8.73 -1.97 14.59
N VAL A 342 -9.20 -1.01 13.81
CA VAL A 342 -9.29 0.40 14.23
C VAL A 342 -10.29 0.54 15.38
N GLN A 343 -11.46 -0.14 15.31
CA GLN A 343 -12.45 -0.15 16.39
C GLN A 343 -11.83 -0.63 17.71
N ALA A 344 -11.11 -1.76 17.68
CA ALA A 344 -10.44 -2.26 18.89
C ALA A 344 -9.40 -1.29 19.45
N SER A 345 -8.76 -0.46 18.61
CA SER A 345 -7.84 0.58 19.05
C SER A 345 -8.57 1.75 19.70
N VAL A 346 -9.76 2.13 19.18
CA VAL A 346 -10.64 3.17 19.72
C VAL A 346 -11.28 2.74 21.05
N ASP A 347 -11.74 1.47 21.12
CA ASP A 347 -12.33 0.88 22.34
C ASP A 347 -11.36 0.89 23.54
N LYS A 348 -10.06 0.67 23.30
CA LYS A 348 -9.02 0.75 24.35
C LYS A 348 -8.89 2.14 24.97
N GLU A 349 -9.34 3.18 24.27
CA GLU A 349 -9.37 4.56 24.74
C GLU A 349 -10.70 4.91 25.44
N GLY A 350 -11.62 3.95 25.62
CA GLY A 350 -12.95 4.15 26.18
C GLY A 350 -13.91 4.91 25.26
N ARG A 351 -13.57 5.03 23.96
CA ARG A 351 -14.40 5.69 22.94
C ARG A 351 -15.14 4.64 22.09
N LYS A 352 -16.29 5.02 21.53
CA LYS A 352 -17.11 4.14 20.66
C LYS A 352 -16.84 4.35 19.17
N THR A 353 -16.32 5.52 18.81
CA THR A 353 -16.16 5.96 17.43
C THR A 353 -15.03 6.99 17.29
N SER A 354 -14.67 7.30 16.05
CA SER A 354 -13.83 8.44 15.67
C SER A 354 -14.65 9.54 14.97
N HIS A 355 -15.99 9.44 14.97
CA HIS A 355 -16.89 10.41 14.32
C HIS A 355 -17.83 11.04 15.31
N TYR A 356 -17.83 12.37 15.38
CA TYR A 356 -18.57 13.13 16.40
C TYR A 356 -19.46 14.19 15.79
N LEU A 357 -20.61 14.43 16.45
CA LEU A 357 -21.47 15.60 16.26
C LEU A 357 -21.18 16.58 17.40
N PHE A 358 -20.77 17.79 17.08
CA PHE A 358 -20.52 18.82 18.09
C PHE A 358 -21.84 19.35 18.68
N THR A 359 -21.91 19.40 20.01
CA THR A 359 -23.10 19.83 20.76
C THR A 359 -22.85 21.06 21.64
N GLY A 360 -21.69 21.73 21.46
CA GLY A 360 -21.41 23.00 22.16
C GLY A 360 -22.29 24.14 21.68
N ALA A 361 -22.40 25.18 22.51
CA ALA A 361 -23.29 26.31 22.28
C ALA A 361 -22.92 27.15 21.06
N ASN A 362 -21.64 27.27 20.75
CA ASN A 362 -21.14 28.05 19.60
C ASN A 362 -19.83 27.47 19.04
N GLN A 363 -19.47 27.89 17.84
CA GLN A 363 -18.28 27.46 17.12
C GLN A 363 -16.99 28.09 17.71
N ASP A 364 -17.05 29.24 18.34
CA ASP A 364 -15.86 29.90 18.92
C ASP A 364 -15.29 29.07 20.07
N ASP A 365 -16.16 28.42 20.87
CA ASP A 365 -15.71 27.54 21.94
C ASP A 365 -15.08 26.26 21.39
N LEU A 366 -15.59 25.74 20.27
CA LEU A 366 -14.90 24.67 19.53
C LEU A 366 -13.51 25.11 19.06
N GLY A 367 -13.41 26.31 18.48
CA GLY A 367 -12.15 26.86 18.01
C GLY A 367 -11.13 26.97 19.15
N LYS A 368 -11.50 27.54 20.28
CA LYS A 368 -10.63 27.63 21.46
C LYS A 368 -10.18 26.28 21.99
N ALA A 369 -11.06 25.27 21.97
CA ALA A 369 -10.75 23.94 22.47
C ALA A 369 -9.90 23.11 21.49
N LEU A 370 -10.10 23.29 20.18
CA LEU A 370 -9.44 22.51 19.14
C LEU A 370 -8.15 23.16 18.62
N ASP A 371 -8.24 24.41 18.17
CA ASP A 371 -7.16 25.17 17.55
C ASP A 371 -7.42 26.67 17.67
N ALA A 372 -6.75 27.33 18.61
CA ALA A 372 -6.92 28.78 18.86
C ALA A 372 -6.54 29.68 17.66
N GLU A 373 -5.78 29.15 16.68
CA GLU A 373 -5.41 29.85 15.48
C GLU A 373 -6.37 29.58 14.28
N TRP A 374 -7.41 28.77 14.50
CA TRP A 374 -8.41 28.51 13.46
C TRP A 374 -9.26 29.77 13.20
N PRO A 375 -9.33 30.25 11.94
CA PRO A 375 -10.08 31.48 11.62
C PRO A 375 -11.61 31.30 11.58
N GLY A 376 -12.13 30.08 11.81
CA GLY A 376 -13.55 29.75 11.87
C GLY A 376 -14.15 29.05 10.66
N PRO A 377 -13.81 29.35 9.41
CA PRO A 377 -14.38 28.65 8.24
C PRO A 377 -14.07 27.15 8.22
N ILE A 378 -15.01 26.35 7.71
CA ILE A 378 -14.85 24.92 7.45
C ILE A 378 -14.76 24.67 5.92
N PRO A 379 -14.04 23.58 5.49
CA PRO A 379 -13.40 22.57 6.32
C PRO A 379 -12.13 23.10 7.00
N HIS A 380 -11.84 22.53 8.18
CA HIS A 380 -10.62 22.77 8.92
C HIS A 380 -10.01 21.46 9.36
N THR A 381 -8.72 21.26 9.08
CA THR A 381 -8.02 20.02 9.41
C THR A 381 -6.72 20.31 10.14
N ILE A 382 -6.53 19.64 11.27
CA ILE A 382 -5.25 19.65 12.00
C ILE A 382 -4.69 18.25 12.13
N LEU A 383 -3.36 18.15 12.16
CA LEU A 383 -2.61 16.94 12.51
C LEU A 383 -1.90 17.20 13.83
N ILE A 384 -2.13 16.36 14.84
CA ILE A 384 -1.58 16.52 16.19
C ILE A 384 -0.74 15.32 16.62
N ALA A 385 0.39 15.60 17.25
CA ALA A 385 1.23 14.60 17.90
C ALA A 385 0.61 14.08 19.20
N PRO A 386 1.12 12.98 19.76
CA PRO A 386 0.96 12.65 21.17
C PRO A 386 1.25 13.86 22.06
N GLY A 387 0.41 14.10 23.07
CA GLY A 387 0.48 15.30 23.92
C GLY A 387 -0.09 16.56 23.29
N GLY A 388 -0.70 16.46 22.11
CA GLY A 388 -1.54 17.50 21.52
C GLY A 388 -0.80 18.61 20.75
N LYS A 389 0.50 18.53 20.48
CA LYS A 389 1.19 19.51 19.63
C LYS A 389 0.66 19.45 18.19
N ILE A 390 0.23 20.59 17.61
CA ILE A 390 -0.13 20.68 16.20
C ILE A 390 1.15 20.55 15.36
N LEU A 391 1.15 19.59 14.44
CA LEU A 391 2.22 19.31 13.48
C LEU A 391 1.92 19.92 12.11
N TRP A 392 0.65 19.97 11.74
CA TRP A 392 0.19 20.48 10.47
C TRP A 392 -1.23 21.03 10.62
N ARG A 393 -1.55 22.08 9.87
CA ARG A 393 -2.86 22.75 9.85
C ARG A 393 -3.22 23.09 8.41
N HIS A 394 -4.48 22.89 8.05
CA HIS A 394 -5.02 23.29 6.76
C HIS A 394 -6.41 23.88 6.92
N ASN A 395 -6.62 25.04 6.31
CA ASN A 395 -7.92 25.73 6.23
C ASN A 395 -8.41 25.63 4.78
N GLY A 396 -9.62 25.15 4.58
CA GLY A 396 -10.17 24.82 3.27
C GLY A 396 -9.94 23.35 2.88
N MET A 397 -10.26 23.02 1.64
CA MET A 397 -10.14 21.64 1.12
C MET A 397 -8.70 21.13 1.14
N ILE A 398 -8.49 19.97 1.72
CA ILE A 398 -7.18 19.33 1.72
C ILE A 398 -6.84 18.76 0.34
N GLU A 399 -5.56 18.85 -0.01
CA GLU A 399 -4.99 18.05 -1.09
C GLU A 399 -4.51 16.72 -0.52
N HIS A 400 -4.99 15.61 -1.10
CA HIS A 400 -4.68 14.25 -0.63
C HIS A 400 -3.17 14.00 -0.49
N ALA A 401 -2.36 14.39 -1.47
CA ALA A 401 -0.91 14.18 -1.44
C ALA A 401 -0.24 14.94 -0.29
N ALA A 402 -0.59 16.20 -0.08
CA ALA A 402 -0.03 17.04 0.99
C ALA A 402 -0.41 16.50 2.38
N ALA A 403 -1.69 16.13 2.58
CA ALA A 403 -2.16 15.58 3.85
C ALA A 403 -1.52 14.19 4.13
N ARG A 404 -1.37 13.34 3.13
CA ARG A 404 -0.67 12.06 3.23
C ARG A 404 0.80 12.26 3.63
N SER A 405 1.52 13.15 2.95
CA SER A 405 2.92 13.46 3.26
C SER A 405 3.08 13.96 4.70
N ALA A 406 2.18 14.82 5.18
CA ALA A 406 2.18 15.29 6.56
C ALA A 406 2.02 14.12 7.56
N VAL A 407 1.11 13.17 7.28
CA VAL A 407 0.92 11.98 8.14
C VAL A 407 2.17 11.12 8.13
N VAL A 408 2.72 10.76 6.95
CA VAL A 408 3.92 9.90 6.82
C VAL A 408 5.11 10.53 7.54
N SER A 409 5.32 11.82 7.37
CA SER A 409 6.39 12.56 8.06
C SER A 409 6.24 12.52 9.59
N ALA A 410 5.01 12.55 10.09
CA ALA A 410 4.72 12.53 11.53
C ALA A 410 4.88 11.15 12.16
N ILE A 411 4.45 10.08 11.47
CA ILE A 411 4.46 8.72 12.03
C ILE A 411 5.75 7.95 11.72
N GLY A 412 6.50 8.38 10.69
CA GLY A 412 7.77 7.78 10.27
C GLY A 412 7.66 6.32 9.80
N ASN A 413 8.80 5.64 9.77
CA ASN A 413 8.91 4.26 9.30
C ASN A 413 8.05 3.27 10.10
N TYR A 414 7.45 2.30 9.41
CA TYR A 414 6.63 1.25 10.04
C TYR A 414 7.48 0.30 10.91
N TYR A 415 8.55 -0.27 10.32
CA TYR A 415 9.48 -1.13 11.05
C TYR A 415 10.62 -0.29 11.66
N LYS A 416 10.38 0.25 12.84
CA LYS A 416 11.42 0.82 13.71
C LYS A 416 11.54 -0.02 14.96
N GLN A 417 12.78 -0.28 15.40
CA GLN A 417 13.00 -0.96 16.68
C GLN A 417 12.44 -0.09 17.81
N PRO A 418 11.78 -0.70 18.80
CA PRO A 418 11.51 0.02 20.04
C PRO A 418 12.86 0.46 20.64
N PRO A 419 12.94 1.65 21.28
CA PRO A 419 14.14 2.06 21.98
C PRO A 419 14.57 0.94 22.93
N ALA A 420 15.87 0.64 22.93
CA ALA A 420 16.43 -0.39 23.81
C ALA A 420 15.94 -0.10 25.24
N ALA A 421 15.26 -1.08 25.85
CA ALA A 421 14.79 -0.94 27.21
C ALA A 421 16.00 -0.53 28.06
N ALA A 422 15.92 0.63 28.72
CA ALA A 422 16.97 1.12 29.59
C ALA A 422 17.38 -0.04 30.50
N ALA A 423 18.63 -0.49 30.37
CA ALA A 423 19.14 -1.61 31.14
C ALA A 423 18.80 -1.33 32.61
N LYS A 424 17.91 -2.11 33.20
CA LYS A 424 17.64 -2.05 34.62
C LYS A 424 18.98 -2.31 35.28
N LYS A 425 19.62 -1.22 35.77
CA LYS A 425 20.76 -1.35 36.65
C LYS A 425 20.30 -2.22 37.83
N LYS A 426 20.83 -3.44 37.90
CA LYS A 426 20.72 -4.29 39.07
C LYS A 426 21.57 -3.69 40.21
#